data_6cafb45d672aee3dd25afabb250048a7
#
_entry.id   6cafb45d672aee3dd25afabb250048a7
#
_cell.length_a   1.000
_cell.length_b   1.000
_cell.length_c   1.000
_cell.angle_alpha   90.00
_cell.angle_beta   90.00
_cell.angle_gamma   90.00
#
_symmetry.space_group_name_H-M   'P 1'
#
loop_
_entity.id
_entity.type
_entity.pdbx_description
1 polymer ?
#
loop_
_entity_poly.entity_id
_entity_poly.type
_entity_poly.pdbx_seq_one_letter_code
_entity_poly.pdbx_strand_id
1 'polypeptide(L)' 'MKLLSKKQVRETVLYSPAHIARLEAEGKFPKRVRIGSGRVGWVDEEVQDWLHARIAERDSTP' A
#
# COMPACT_ATOMS: atom_id res chain seq x y z
N MET A 1 -9.80 13.30 -1.58
CA MET A 1 -9.01 12.06 -1.75
C MET A 1 -7.53 12.42 -1.85
N LYS A 2 -6.70 11.70 -1.12
CA LYS A 2 -5.26 11.93 -1.15
C LYS A 2 -4.57 10.73 -1.79
N LEU A 3 -3.61 11.00 -2.66
CA LEU A 3 -2.80 9.95 -3.28
C LEU A 3 -1.39 9.99 -2.72
N LEU A 4 -0.80 8.82 -2.56
CA LEU A 4 0.57 8.67 -2.09
C LEU A 4 1.47 8.29 -3.26
N SER A 5 2.65 8.88 -3.32
CA SER A 5 3.66 8.53 -4.33
C SER A 5 4.33 7.20 -3.95
N LYS A 6 5.12 6.64 -4.88
CA LYS A 6 5.91 5.45 -4.59
C LYS A 6 6.78 5.62 -3.36
N LYS A 7 7.44 6.77 -3.25
CA LYS A 7 8.30 7.05 -2.12
C LYS A 7 7.51 7.11 -0.82
N GLN A 8 6.35 7.77 -0.84
CA GLN A 8 5.52 7.89 0.34
C GLN A 8 4.98 6.55 0.80
N VAL A 9 4.56 5.69 -0.14
CA VAL A 9 4.10 4.35 0.22
C VAL A 9 5.22 3.53 0.82
N ARG A 10 6.42 3.58 0.23
CA ARG A 10 7.57 2.86 0.79
C ARG A 10 7.88 3.30 2.21
N GLU A 11 7.83 4.59 2.46
CA GLU A 11 8.11 5.14 3.79
C GLU A 11 7.01 4.79 4.78
N THR A 12 5.78 4.66 4.30
CA THR A 12 4.63 4.36 5.16
C THR A 12 4.57 2.89 5.54
N VAL A 13 4.74 2.00 4.57
CA VAL A 13 4.61 0.54 4.82
C VAL A 13 5.96 -0.14 5.04
N LEU A 14 7.07 0.55 4.77
CA LEU A 14 8.42 0.06 5.00
C LEU A 14 8.78 -1.19 4.19
N TYR A 15 8.13 -1.40 3.06
CA TYR A 15 8.43 -2.51 2.15
C TYR A 15 9.20 -2.00 0.93
N SER A 16 9.99 -2.89 0.33
CA SER A 16 10.68 -2.58 -0.92
C SER A 16 9.66 -2.50 -2.08
N PRO A 17 10.00 -1.79 -3.17
CA PRO A 17 9.10 -1.75 -4.33
C PRO A 17 8.78 -3.13 -4.90
N ALA A 18 9.75 -4.03 -4.90
CA ALA A 18 9.53 -5.39 -5.40
C ALA A 18 8.54 -6.15 -4.52
N HIS A 19 8.63 -5.97 -3.20
CA HIS A 19 7.71 -6.60 -2.26
C HIS A 19 6.28 -6.08 -2.46
N ILE A 20 6.15 -4.77 -2.61
CA ILE A 20 4.85 -4.14 -2.83
C ILE A 20 4.22 -4.66 -4.13
N ALA A 21 5.00 -4.73 -5.22
CA ALA A 21 4.52 -5.23 -6.50
C ALA A 21 4.04 -6.67 -6.40
N ARG A 22 4.77 -7.50 -5.66
CA ARG A 22 4.38 -8.90 -5.46
C ARG A 22 3.06 -8.99 -4.69
N LEU A 23 2.91 -8.21 -3.63
CA LEU A 23 1.67 -8.21 -2.84
C LEU A 23 0.49 -7.73 -3.66
N GLU A 24 0.69 -6.72 -4.51
CA GLU A 24 -0.36 -6.27 -5.42
C GLU A 24 -0.79 -7.38 -6.37
N ALA A 25 0.18 -8.10 -6.94
CA ALA A 25 -0.10 -9.19 -7.86
C ALA A 25 -0.88 -10.31 -7.18
N GLU A 26 -0.65 -10.52 -5.89
CA GLU A 26 -1.34 -11.55 -5.11
C GLU A 26 -2.68 -11.07 -4.55
N GLY A 27 -3.04 -9.81 -4.79
CA GLY A 27 -4.26 -9.24 -4.25
C GLY A 27 -4.21 -8.95 -2.77
N LYS A 28 -3.01 -8.83 -2.21
CA LYS A 28 -2.80 -8.63 -0.77
C LYS A 28 -2.39 -7.21 -0.39
N PHE A 29 -2.40 -6.31 -1.36
CA PHE A 29 -2.07 -4.91 -1.13
C PHE A 29 -2.94 -4.06 -2.07
N PRO A 30 -3.33 -2.84 -1.67
CA PRO A 30 -4.12 -1.98 -2.55
C PRO A 30 -3.43 -1.78 -3.88
N LYS A 31 -4.18 -1.84 -4.95
CA LYS A 31 -3.62 -1.68 -6.29
C LYS A 31 -3.31 -0.22 -6.56
N ARG A 32 -2.19 0.01 -7.25
CA ARG A 32 -1.81 1.35 -7.64
C ARG A 32 -2.79 1.94 -8.65
N VAL A 33 -2.92 3.25 -8.63
CA VAL A 33 -3.73 3.99 -9.57
C VAL A 33 -2.80 4.63 -10.59
N ARG A 34 -3.10 4.46 -11.87
CA ARG A 34 -2.33 5.12 -12.92
C ARG A 34 -2.81 6.57 -13.02
N ILE A 35 -1.92 7.50 -12.73
CA ILE A 35 -2.27 8.92 -12.70
C ILE A 35 -1.97 9.58 -14.05
N GLY A 36 -0.97 9.09 -14.77
CA GLY A 36 -0.57 9.63 -16.04
C GLY A 36 0.51 8.78 -16.66
N SER A 37 1.11 9.23 -17.75
CA SER A 37 2.17 8.49 -18.41
C SER A 37 3.36 8.33 -17.48
N GLY A 38 3.67 7.08 -17.13
CA GLY A 38 4.79 6.77 -16.25
C GLY A 38 4.59 7.15 -14.79
N ARG A 39 3.39 7.60 -14.41
CA ARG A 39 3.11 7.98 -13.03
C ARG A 39 2.03 7.12 -12.40
N VAL A 40 2.29 6.70 -11.18
CA VAL A 40 1.33 5.92 -10.40
C VAL A 40 1.27 6.48 -8.97
N GLY A 41 0.16 6.17 -8.30
CA GLY A 41 -0.02 6.52 -6.90
C GLY A 41 -0.93 5.51 -6.24
N TRP A 42 -1.08 5.63 -4.94
CA TRP A 42 -1.99 4.78 -4.16
C TRP A 42 -2.95 5.69 -3.41
N VAL A 43 -4.19 5.24 -3.26
CA VAL A 43 -5.17 5.98 -2.47
C VAL A 43 -4.78 5.87 -1.00
N ASP A 44 -4.56 7.01 -0.35
CA ASP A 44 -4.11 7.06 1.04
C ASP A 44 -5.02 6.26 1.97
N GLU A 45 -6.34 6.43 1.84
CA GLU A 45 -7.30 5.73 2.68
C GLU A 45 -7.16 4.22 2.56
N GLU A 46 -6.93 3.72 1.34
CA GLU A 46 -6.76 2.28 1.13
C GLU A 46 -5.50 1.76 1.80
N VAL A 47 -4.42 2.52 1.71
CA VAL A 47 -3.16 2.15 2.37
C VAL A 47 -3.33 2.16 3.88
N GLN A 48 -4.01 3.17 4.42
CA GLN A 48 -4.27 3.25 5.86
C GLN A 48 -5.14 2.09 6.33
N ASP A 49 -6.17 1.74 5.57
CA ASP A 49 -7.03 0.60 5.91
C ASP A 49 -6.23 -0.70 5.92
N TRP A 50 -5.32 -0.86 4.95
CA TRP A 50 -4.46 -2.02 4.87
C TRP A 50 -3.56 -2.10 6.12
N LEU A 51 -2.98 -0.98 6.54
CA LEU A 51 -2.15 -0.93 7.73
C LEU A 51 -2.97 -1.25 8.99
N HIS A 52 -4.17 -0.70 9.10
CA HIS A 52 -5.04 -0.97 10.24
C HIS A 52 -5.37 -2.45 10.32
N ALA A 53 -5.59 -3.10 9.18
CA ALA A 53 -5.83 -4.54 9.15
C ALA A 53 -4.61 -5.33 9.65
N ARG A 54 -3.39 -4.89 9.29
CA ARG A 54 -2.17 -5.54 9.78
C ARG A 54 -2.02 -5.38 11.28
N ILE A 55 -2.34 -4.19 11.80
CA ILE A 55 -2.28 -3.91 13.22
C ILE A 55 -3.31 -4.76 13.98
N ALA A 56 -4.52 -4.86 13.44
CA ALA A 56 -5.58 -5.67 14.03
C ALA A 56 -5.19 -7.15 14.09
N GLU A 57 -4.52 -7.66 13.06
CA GLU A 57 -4.02 -9.05 13.07
C GLU A 57 -3.04 -9.28 14.20
N ARG A 58 -2.11 -8.34 14.40
CA ARG A 58 -1.16 -8.44 15.51
C ARG A 58 -1.89 -8.46 16.86
N ASP A 59 -2.85 -7.57 17.02
CA ASP A 59 -3.58 -7.44 18.30
C ASP A 59 -4.48 -8.63 18.57
N SER A 60 -4.94 -9.33 17.54
CA SER A 60 -5.81 -10.50 17.69
C SER A 60 -5.03 -11.81 17.79
N THR A 61 -3.72 -11.79 17.61
CA THR A 61 -2.87 -12.98 17.74
C THR A 61 -2.51 -13.18 19.20
N PRO A 62 -2.78 -14.38 19.75
CA PRO A 62 -2.45 -14.66 21.15
C PRO A 62 -0.97 -14.59 21.45
#